data_6908acc02a9c2e3e44fd2a17e079c7ce
#
_entry.id   6908acc02a9c2e3e44fd2a17e079c7ce
#
_cell.length_a   1.000
_cell.length_b   1.000
_cell.length_c   1.000
_cell.angle_alpha   90.00
_cell.angle_beta   90.00
_cell.angle_gamma   90.00
#
_symmetry.space_group_name_H-M   'P 1'
#
loop_
_entity.id
_entity.type
_entity.pdbx_description
1 polymer ?
#
loop_
_entity_poly.entity_id
_entity_poly.type
_entity_poly.pdbx_seq_one_letter_code
_entity_poly.pdbx_strand_id
1 'polypeptide(L)'
;MFCPDGLHMTGNPIRKNNDVWTIMPDYQEEELWNHSRIRCLFLSKDYNCGDEGEGMNIREETGRDNNASMITLTQFHKSYFMMYYGFMNCGNGTYPSIEKATDNDIISSYFYHHPAVRMNIKKISGKSRCTESQLKKATNRDKYYISRQIDLYKPNIIICLNGAKNNTMLEYLLEKYPDAEKIHYQNEEFQFIYYSKNSRVIIIHEYHPSYTEGGYERKYIGVRQLARFLKENPEAIG
;
A
#
# COMPACT_ATOMS: atom_id res chain seq x y z
N MET A 1 -5.40 -21.37 5.21
CA MET A 1 -6.07 -20.13 5.68
C MET A 1 -5.46 -18.98 4.90
N PHE A 2 -6.24 -18.09 4.32
CA PHE A 2 -5.70 -16.95 3.58
C PHE A 2 -5.31 -15.84 4.56
N CYS A 3 -4.16 -15.19 4.34
CA CYS A 3 -3.86 -13.96 5.06
C CYS A 3 -4.92 -12.92 4.72
N PRO A 4 -5.67 -12.42 5.68
CA PRO A 4 -6.67 -11.41 5.42
C PRO A 4 -5.98 -10.09 5.11
N ASP A 5 -6.09 -9.71 3.85
CA ASP A 5 -5.78 -8.36 3.41
C ASP A 5 -7.00 -7.48 3.64
N GLY A 6 -6.81 -6.20 3.75
CA GLY A 6 -7.99 -5.38 3.93
C GLY A 6 -7.77 -3.89 3.95
N LEU A 7 -8.89 -3.23 3.90
CA LEU A 7 -9.05 -1.83 4.23
C LEU A 7 -8.88 -1.67 5.73
N HIS A 8 -8.06 -0.73 6.17
CA HIS A 8 -7.79 -0.50 7.58
C HIS A 8 -7.52 0.97 7.86
N MET A 9 -7.83 1.37 9.09
CA MET A 9 -7.48 2.65 9.68
C MET A 9 -6.94 2.41 11.10
N THR A 10 -6.00 3.22 11.54
CA THR A 10 -5.45 3.09 12.89
C THR A 10 -6.42 3.55 13.98
N GLY A 11 -7.38 4.39 13.62
CA GLY A 11 -8.42 4.88 14.52
C GLY A 11 -9.55 3.91 14.79
N ASN A 12 -9.48 2.72 14.23
CA ASN A 12 -10.53 1.73 14.42
C ASN A 12 -10.53 1.22 15.86
N PRO A 13 -11.49 1.64 16.71
CA PRO A 13 -11.55 1.15 18.07
C PRO A 13 -12.05 -0.30 18.07
N ILE A 14 -11.12 -1.23 17.97
CA ILE A 14 -11.40 -2.60 18.36
C ILE A 14 -11.43 -2.60 19.88
N ARG A 15 -12.61 -2.68 20.48
CA ARG A 15 -12.74 -2.86 21.91
C ARG A 15 -12.65 -4.33 22.25
N LYS A 16 -11.77 -4.65 23.20
CA LYS A 16 -11.72 -5.96 23.84
C LYS A 16 -12.69 -5.96 25.02
N ASN A 17 -13.85 -6.55 24.84
CA ASN A 17 -14.75 -6.85 25.93
C ASN A 17 -14.68 -8.35 26.21
N ASN A 18 -14.31 -8.74 27.44
CA ASN A 18 -14.25 -10.14 27.88
C ASN A 18 -13.54 -11.08 26.88
N ASP A 19 -12.33 -10.67 26.46
CA ASP A 19 -11.50 -11.39 25.48
C ASP A 19 -12.07 -11.53 24.06
N VAL A 20 -13.19 -10.93 23.76
CA VAL A 20 -13.75 -10.84 22.41
C VAL A 20 -13.44 -9.47 21.80
N TRP A 21 -12.78 -9.48 20.65
CA TRP A 21 -12.53 -8.28 19.87
C TRP A 21 -13.76 -7.95 19.03
N THR A 22 -14.34 -6.79 19.25
CA THR A 22 -15.51 -6.31 18.50
C THR A 22 -15.12 -5.10 17.68
N ILE A 23 -15.35 -5.14 16.37
CA ILE A 23 -15.25 -3.96 15.49
C ILE A 23 -16.44 -3.07 15.85
N MET A 24 -16.16 -1.80 16.13
CA MET A 24 -17.23 -0.85 16.48
C MET A 24 -18.15 -0.62 15.28
N PRO A 25 -19.49 -0.64 15.48
CA PRO A 25 -20.45 -0.58 14.37
C PRO A 25 -20.51 0.77 13.64
N ASP A 26 -19.95 1.84 14.20
CA ASP A 26 -20.02 3.21 13.64
C ASP A 26 -18.91 3.49 12.61
N TYR A 27 -18.39 2.45 12.01
CA TYR A 27 -17.14 2.50 11.28
C TYR A 27 -17.39 2.76 9.78
N GLN A 28 -16.87 3.88 9.30
CA GLN A 28 -17.10 4.39 7.94
C GLN A 28 -15.92 4.17 6.99
N GLU A 29 -15.06 3.14 7.23
CA GLU A 29 -13.89 2.90 6.39
C GLU A 29 -14.25 2.76 4.91
N GLU A 30 -15.23 1.93 4.63
CA GLU A 30 -15.69 1.67 3.27
C GLU A 30 -16.32 2.93 2.66
N GLU A 31 -17.05 3.70 3.44
CA GLU A 31 -17.63 4.95 2.98
C GLU A 31 -16.55 6.00 2.71
N LEU A 32 -15.63 6.21 3.65
CA LEU A 32 -14.49 7.11 3.48
C LEU A 32 -13.62 6.70 2.29
N TRP A 33 -13.37 5.40 2.12
CA TRP A 33 -12.63 4.87 0.97
C TRP A 33 -13.35 5.17 -0.35
N ASN A 34 -14.63 4.90 -0.43
CA ASN A 34 -15.43 5.08 -1.64
C ASN A 34 -15.54 6.56 -2.05
N HIS A 35 -15.54 7.47 -1.07
CA HIS A 35 -15.57 8.92 -1.32
C HIS A 35 -14.18 9.54 -1.49
N SER A 36 -13.11 8.78 -1.24
CA SER A 36 -11.75 9.29 -1.41
C SER A 36 -11.44 9.52 -2.89
N ARG A 37 -10.94 10.71 -3.22
CA ARG A 37 -10.42 11.02 -4.56
C ARG A 37 -9.24 10.12 -4.92
N ILE A 38 -8.34 9.88 -3.96
CA ILE A 38 -7.19 8.99 -4.10
C ILE A 38 -7.46 7.72 -3.31
N ARG A 39 -7.45 6.59 -4.00
CA ARG A 39 -7.60 5.25 -3.41
C ARG A 39 -6.33 4.46 -3.67
N CYS A 40 -5.38 4.57 -2.72
CA CYS A 40 -4.09 3.87 -2.79
C CYS A 40 -4.18 2.46 -2.25
N LEU A 41 -3.94 1.48 -3.10
CA LEU A 41 -3.73 0.10 -2.72
C LEU A 41 -2.23 -0.18 -2.65
N PHE A 42 -1.75 -0.62 -1.48
CA PHE A 42 -0.37 -1.05 -1.29
C PHE A 42 -0.26 -2.56 -1.47
N LEU A 43 0.43 -2.97 -2.53
CA LEU A 43 0.66 -4.37 -2.85
C LEU A 43 2.02 -4.80 -2.32
N SER A 44 2.02 -5.74 -1.38
CA SER A 44 3.21 -6.31 -0.74
C SER A 44 3.42 -7.77 -1.16
N LYS A 45 4.59 -8.34 -0.88
CA LYS A 45 4.92 -9.73 -1.25
C LYS A 45 4.13 -10.74 -0.43
N ASP A 46 4.41 -10.82 0.85
CA ASP A 46 3.81 -11.73 1.80
C ASP A 46 3.87 -11.15 3.21
N TYR A 47 3.16 -11.82 4.09
CA TYR A 47 3.18 -11.53 5.50
C TYR A 47 4.10 -12.52 6.21
N ASN A 48 5.00 -12.01 7.03
CA ASN A 48 5.90 -12.80 7.85
C ASN A 48 5.27 -13.08 9.22
N CYS A 49 4.54 -14.19 9.35
CA CYS A 49 3.92 -14.59 10.62
C CYS A 49 4.79 -15.57 11.43
N GLY A 50 5.98 -15.93 10.98
CA GLY A 50 6.82 -16.92 11.67
C GLY A 50 6.42 -18.38 11.40
N ASP A 51 5.15 -18.74 11.47
CA ASP A 51 4.64 -20.09 11.22
C ASP A 51 3.81 -20.16 9.94
N GLU A 52 4.03 -21.22 9.14
CA GLU A 52 3.27 -21.46 7.93
C GLU A 52 1.83 -21.82 8.31
N GLY A 53 0.89 -20.95 7.96
CA GLY A 53 -0.54 -21.24 8.07
C GLY A 53 -1.30 -20.45 9.13
N GLU A 54 -0.65 -19.71 10.01
CA GLU A 54 -1.34 -18.74 10.85
C GLU A 54 -1.79 -17.54 10.03
N GLY A 55 -3.09 -17.35 9.92
CA GLY A 55 -3.67 -16.16 9.30
C GLY A 55 -3.62 -15.01 10.28
N MET A 56 -3.13 -13.87 9.82
CA MET A 56 -3.20 -12.61 10.56
C MET A 56 -4.23 -11.70 9.92
N ASN A 57 -5.08 -11.11 10.73
CA ASN A 57 -6.01 -10.10 10.29
C ASN A 57 -5.36 -8.72 10.41
N ILE A 58 -4.97 -8.12 9.30
CA ILE A 58 -4.33 -6.79 9.28
C ILE A 58 -5.22 -5.73 9.96
N ARG A 59 -6.55 -5.84 9.81
CA ARG A 59 -7.49 -4.94 10.47
C ARG A 59 -7.40 -5.08 12.00
N GLU A 60 -7.34 -6.30 12.51
CA GLU A 60 -7.23 -6.58 13.95
C GLU A 60 -5.88 -6.11 14.51
N GLU A 61 -4.78 -6.33 13.79
CA GLU A 61 -3.48 -5.85 14.25
C GLU A 61 -3.40 -4.34 14.27
N THR A 62 -3.80 -3.69 13.19
CA THR A 62 -3.76 -2.24 13.11
C THR A 62 -4.67 -1.60 14.17
N GLY A 63 -5.81 -2.23 14.46
CA GLY A 63 -6.72 -1.79 15.52
C GLY A 63 -6.23 -2.08 16.94
N ARG A 64 -5.44 -3.13 17.16
CA ARG A 64 -4.82 -3.42 18.49
C ARG A 64 -3.82 -2.36 18.90
N ASP A 65 -3.12 -1.79 17.94
CA ASP A 65 -2.06 -0.80 18.19
C ASP A 65 -2.58 0.62 18.45
N ASN A 66 -3.88 0.80 18.59
CA ASN A 66 -4.51 2.11 18.88
C ASN A 66 -3.98 2.81 20.14
N ASN A 67 -3.32 2.10 21.05
CA ASN A 67 -2.67 2.65 22.23
C ASN A 67 -1.14 2.67 22.12
N ALA A 68 -0.56 2.03 21.11
CA ALA A 68 0.85 2.13 20.86
C ALA A 68 1.10 3.45 20.11
N SER A 69 1.78 4.37 20.75
CA SER A 69 2.25 5.55 20.05
C SER A 69 3.03 5.09 18.82
N MET A 70 2.80 5.69 17.67
CA MET A 70 3.55 5.39 16.44
C MET A 70 5.09 5.50 16.60
N ILE A 71 5.54 6.06 17.71
CA ILE A 71 6.95 6.14 18.14
C ILE A 71 7.59 4.74 18.27
N THR A 72 6.81 3.71 18.58
CA THR A 72 7.30 2.33 18.71
C THR A 72 7.27 1.54 17.41
N LEU A 73 6.80 2.13 16.32
CA LEU A 73 6.70 1.45 15.04
C LEU A 73 8.06 1.03 14.49
N THR A 74 8.09 -0.15 13.92
CA THR A 74 9.26 -0.63 13.20
C THR A 74 9.59 0.29 12.00
N GLN A 75 10.82 0.23 11.53
CA GLN A 75 11.25 0.95 10.31
C GLN A 75 10.34 0.69 9.11
N PHE A 76 9.78 -0.52 9.02
CA PHE A 76 8.80 -0.88 8.00
C PHE A 76 7.55 0.00 8.10
N HIS A 77 6.94 0.07 9.28
CA HIS A 77 5.69 0.83 9.48
C HIS A 77 5.91 2.33 9.28
N LYS A 78 6.99 2.88 9.82
CA LYS A 78 7.33 4.29 9.61
C LYS A 78 7.45 4.64 8.12
N SER A 79 8.16 3.81 7.36
CA SER A 79 8.32 4.02 5.91
C SER A 79 6.99 3.84 5.18
N TYR A 80 6.19 2.86 5.56
CA TYR A 80 4.88 2.61 4.98
C TYR A 80 3.94 3.81 5.20
N PHE A 81 3.84 4.30 6.43
CA PHE A 81 2.98 5.44 6.75
C PHE A 81 3.45 6.74 6.10
N MET A 82 4.77 6.96 6.05
CA MET A 82 5.35 8.08 5.31
C MET A 82 4.93 8.07 3.84
N MET A 83 5.12 6.95 3.17
CA MET A 83 4.72 6.80 1.76
C MET A 83 3.21 6.97 1.60
N TYR A 84 2.41 6.33 2.45
CA TYR A 84 0.96 6.47 2.43
C TYR A 84 0.52 7.94 2.54
N TYR A 85 1.02 8.66 3.56
CA TYR A 85 0.73 10.07 3.73
C TYR A 85 1.14 10.89 2.50
N GLY A 86 2.32 10.60 1.95
CA GLY A 86 2.83 11.26 0.75
C GLY A 86 1.92 11.05 -0.46
N PHE A 87 1.57 9.80 -0.77
CA PHE A 87 0.72 9.47 -1.93
C PHE A 87 -0.69 10.03 -1.80
N MET A 88 -1.30 9.90 -0.63
CA MET A 88 -2.67 10.38 -0.40
C MET A 88 -2.81 11.89 -0.44
N ASN A 89 -1.72 12.63 -0.20
CA ASN A 89 -1.71 14.09 -0.22
C ASN A 89 -1.05 14.67 -1.48
N CYS A 90 -0.83 13.85 -2.51
CA CYS A 90 -0.42 14.34 -3.82
C CYS A 90 -1.56 15.07 -4.54
N GLY A 91 -1.25 16.17 -5.18
CA GLY A 91 -2.21 16.89 -6.03
C GLY A 91 -1.49 17.83 -6.98
N ASN A 92 -1.94 17.95 -8.20
CA ASN A 92 -1.56 18.93 -9.23
C ASN A 92 -0.12 19.51 -9.14
N GLY A 93 0.87 18.63 -8.97
CA GLY A 93 2.30 19.00 -8.84
C GLY A 93 2.74 19.33 -7.42
N THR A 94 1.88 19.19 -6.42
CA THR A 94 2.20 19.39 -5.00
C THR A 94 2.22 18.07 -4.24
N TYR A 95 3.04 17.99 -3.21
CA TYR A 95 3.13 16.87 -2.29
C TYR A 95 3.67 17.36 -0.93
N PRO A 96 3.39 16.65 0.18
CA PRO A 96 3.94 17.03 1.47
C PRO A 96 5.47 17.00 1.45
N SER A 97 6.11 17.89 2.21
CA SER A 97 7.55 17.79 2.42
C SER A 97 7.91 16.52 3.19
N ILE A 98 9.13 16.05 3.03
CA ILE A 98 9.59 14.82 3.71
C ILE A 98 9.60 14.99 5.23
N GLU A 99 9.87 16.20 5.72
CA GLU A 99 9.83 16.52 7.15
C GLU A 99 8.42 16.29 7.71
N LYS A 100 7.38 16.75 7.01
CA LYS A 100 5.99 16.50 7.38
C LYS A 100 5.62 15.02 7.27
N ALA A 101 6.09 14.37 6.21
CA ALA A 101 5.80 12.97 5.96
C ALA A 101 6.53 12.01 6.93
N THR A 102 7.56 12.48 7.63
CA THR A 102 8.28 11.73 8.66
C THR A 102 7.94 12.16 10.08
N ASP A 103 7.10 13.18 10.25
CA ASP A 103 6.59 13.61 11.54
C ASP A 103 5.56 12.60 12.06
N ASN A 104 5.89 11.98 13.19
CA ASN A 104 5.08 10.91 13.77
C ASN A 104 3.67 11.38 14.15
N ASP A 105 3.52 12.59 14.65
CA ASP A 105 2.22 13.11 15.09
C ASP A 105 1.32 13.41 13.88
N ILE A 106 1.90 13.99 12.83
CA ILE A 106 1.19 14.29 11.59
C ILE A 106 0.72 13.00 10.93
N ILE A 107 1.61 12.03 10.70
CA ILE A 107 1.27 10.77 10.02
C ILE A 107 0.33 9.90 10.86
N SER A 108 0.48 9.91 12.19
CA SER A 108 -0.43 9.19 13.09
C SER A 108 -1.83 9.74 13.01
N SER A 109 -1.96 11.07 13.15
CA SER A 109 -3.26 11.74 13.05
C SER A 109 -3.90 11.51 11.69
N TYR A 110 -3.12 11.58 10.61
CA TYR A 110 -3.63 11.34 9.28
C TYR A 110 -4.15 9.92 9.11
N PHE A 111 -3.35 8.93 9.49
CA PHE A 111 -3.71 7.52 9.34
C PHE A 111 -4.88 7.09 10.23
N TYR A 112 -5.12 7.83 11.31
CA TYR A 112 -6.28 7.66 12.18
C TYR A 112 -7.61 7.95 11.46
N HIS A 113 -7.60 8.89 10.50
CA HIS A 113 -8.79 9.39 9.84
C HIS A 113 -8.93 8.98 8.37
N HIS A 114 -7.92 8.32 7.80
CA HIS A 114 -7.90 8.00 6.38
C HIS A 114 -7.66 6.51 6.15
N PRO A 115 -8.59 5.83 5.46
CA PRO A 115 -8.48 4.40 5.21
C PRO A 115 -7.40 4.10 4.18
N ALA A 116 -6.65 3.03 4.41
CA ALA A 116 -5.68 2.48 3.48
C ALA A 116 -5.98 1.03 3.15
N VAL A 117 -5.66 0.60 1.94
CA VAL A 117 -5.72 -0.82 1.57
C VAL A 117 -4.32 -1.37 1.44
N ARG A 118 -4.02 -2.38 2.25
CA ARG A 118 -2.84 -3.20 2.11
C ARG A 118 -3.23 -4.60 1.68
N MET A 119 -2.57 -5.12 0.67
CA MET A 119 -2.81 -6.43 0.13
C MET A 119 -1.50 -7.17 -0.09
N ASN A 120 -1.47 -8.46 0.27
CA ASN A 120 -0.34 -9.31 -0.06
C ASN A 120 -0.65 -10.11 -1.32
N ILE A 121 0.32 -10.18 -2.24
CA ILE A 121 0.16 -10.96 -3.47
C ILE A 121 0.24 -12.46 -3.19
N LYS A 122 1.06 -12.89 -2.24
CA LYS A 122 1.10 -14.25 -1.73
C LYS A 122 0.10 -14.39 -0.57
N LYS A 123 -0.94 -15.21 -0.76
CA LYS A 123 -2.09 -15.34 0.16
C LYS A 123 -1.85 -16.29 1.34
N ILE A 124 -0.75 -17.01 1.34
CA ILE A 124 -0.35 -17.88 2.45
C ILE A 124 0.84 -17.24 3.14
N SER A 125 0.76 -17.10 4.44
CA SER A 125 1.87 -16.62 5.26
C SER A 125 3.15 -17.42 5.02
N GLY A 126 4.28 -16.80 5.19
CA GLY A 126 5.57 -17.41 4.98
C GLY A 126 6.60 -16.95 5.99
N LYS A 127 7.81 -17.48 5.86
CA LYS A 127 8.98 -17.07 6.63
C LYS A 127 9.48 -15.69 6.17
N SER A 128 10.42 -15.12 6.90
CA SER A 128 10.98 -13.77 6.68
C SER A 128 11.54 -13.50 5.27
N ARG A 129 11.71 -14.53 4.46
CA ARG A 129 12.21 -14.40 3.09
C ARG A 129 11.35 -15.19 2.12
N CYS A 130 10.92 -14.54 1.05
CA CYS A 130 10.26 -15.13 -0.09
C CYS A 130 11.13 -14.92 -1.33
N THR A 131 11.50 -16.02 -2.00
CA THR A 131 12.24 -15.92 -3.27
C THR A 131 11.31 -15.49 -4.40
N GLU A 132 11.87 -14.92 -5.47
CA GLU A 132 11.08 -14.53 -6.65
C GLU A 132 10.34 -15.72 -7.27
N SER A 133 10.97 -16.88 -7.34
CA SER A 133 10.33 -18.10 -7.83
C SER A 133 9.15 -18.54 -6.99
N GLN A 134 9.27 -18.48 -5.66
CA GLN A 134 8.15 -18.77 -4.75
C GLN A 134 7.02 -17.76 -4.90
N LEU A 135 7.37 -16.48 -5.04
CA LEU A 135 6.40 -15.41 -5.26
C LEU A 135 5.64 -15.61 -6.58
N LYS A 136 6.35 -15.87 -7.68
CA LYS A 136 5.76 -16.13 -8.99
C LYS A 136 4.82 -17.34 -8.97
N LYS A 137 5.23 -18.44 -8.32
CA LYS A 137 4.39 -19.63 -8.15
C LYS A 137 3.12 -19.33 -7.35
N ALA A 138 3.24 -18.59 -6.24
CA ALA A 138 2.11 -18.19 -5.42
C ALA A 138 1.17 -17.25 -6.17
N THR A 139 1.70 -16.24 -6.86
CA THR A 139 0.92 -15.30 -7.68
C THR A 139 0.10 -16.02 -8.75
N ASN A 140 0.73 -16.95 -9.48
CA ASN A 140 0.01 -17.73 -10.50
C ASN A 140 -1.10 -18.60 -9.93
N ARG A 141 -0.86 -19.21 -8.75
CA ARG A 141 -1.88 -20.00 -8.06
C ARG A 141 -3.07 -19.16 -7.60
N ASP A 142 -2.79 -17.98 -7.05
CA ASP A 142 -3.77 -17.13 -6.38
C ASP A 142 -4.31 -16.00 -7.28
N LYS A 143 -3.90 -15.96 -8.55
CA LYS A 143 -4.17 -14.89 -9.54
C LYS A 143 -5.64 -14.44 -9.58
N TYR A 144 -6.56 -15.40 -9.58
CA TYR A 144 -8.00 -15.11 -9.59
C TYR A 144 -8.44 -14.32 -8.36
N TYR A 145 -7.99 -14.72 -7.18
CA TYR A 145 -8.37 -14.07 -5.91
C TYR A 145 -7.73 -12.68 -5.79
N ILE A 146 -6.46 -12.54 -6.21
CA ILE A 146 -5.76 -11.26 -6.24
C ILE A 146 -6.50 -10.27 -7.15
N SER A 147 -6.85 -10.70 -8.37
CA SER A 147 -7.59 -9.87 -9.31
C SER A 147 -8.93 -9.41 -8.73
N ARG A 148 -9.70 -10.35 -8.16
CA ARG A 148 -11.00 -10.06 -7.58
C ARG A 148 -10.93 -9.08 -6.39
N GLN A 149 -9.90 -9.17 -5.55
CA GLN A 149 -9.69 -8.23 -4.46
C GLN A 149 -9.37 -6.83 -4.97
N ILE A 150 -8.50 -6.71 -5.98
CA ILE A 150 -8.23 -5.42 -6.63
C ILE A 150 -9.52 -4.81 -7.20
N ASP A 151 -10.33 -5.62 -7.89
CA ASP A 151 -11.58 -5.17 -8.48
C ASP A 151 -12.62 -4.77 -7.43
N LEU A 152 -12.59 -5.38 -6.25
CA LEU A 152 -13.46 -5.03 -5.11
C LEU A 152 -13.09 -3.66 -4.53
N TYR A 153 -11.81 -3.41 -4.31
CA TYR A 153 -11.34 -2.13 -3.75
C TYR A 153 -11.35 -0.99 -4.77
N LYS A 154 -11.33 -1.28 -6.06
CA LYS A 154 -11.33 -0.26 -7.15
C LYS A 154 -10.30 0.85 -6.90
N PRO A 155 -9.02 0.53 -6.63
CA PRO A 155 -8.01 1.55 -6.44
C PRO A 155 -7.80 2.34 -7.73
N ASN A 156 -7.48 3.62 -7.62
CA ASN A 156 -6.97 4.39 -8.76
C ASN A 156 -5.45 4.53 -8.73
N ILE A 157 -4.81 4.14 -7.61
CA ILE A 157 -3.35 4.05 -7.49
C ILE A 157 -2.99 2.71 -6.85
N ILE A 158 -2.08 1.97 -7.48
CA ILE A 158 -1.52 0.72 -6.94
C ILE A 158 -0.03 0.89 -6.74
N ILE A 159 0.43 0.76 -5.50
CA ILE A 159 1.83 0.87 -5.14
C ILE A 159 2.42 -0.53 -4.98
N CYS A 160 3.30 -0.93 -5.89
CA CYS A 160 4.05 -2.19 -5.81
C CYS A 160 5.26 -2.05 -4.89
N LEU A 161 5.19 -2.56 -3.69
CA LEU A 161 6.27 -2.53 -2.71
C LEU A 161 7.24 -3.69 -2.93
N ASN A 162 7.96 -3.72 -4.04
CA ASN A 162 8.71 -4.89 -4.47
C ASN A 162 10.24 -4.76 -4.36
N GLY A 163 10.77 -3.56 -4.33
CA GLY A 163 12.21 -3.33 -4.40
C GLY A 163 12.79 -3.58 -5.81
N ALA A 164 14.04 -3.12 -6.01
CA ALA A 164 14.68 -3.00 -7.32
C ALA A 164 14.87 -4.29 -8.13
N LYS A 165 14.87 -5.45 -7.49
CA LYS A 165 15.27 -6.70 -8.13
C LYS A 165 14.13 -7.67 -8.47
N ASN A 166 12.93 -7.38 -8.05
CA ASN A 166 11.81 -8.29 -8.18
C ASN A 166 10.68 -7.67 -8.98
N ASN A 167 10.26 -8.27 -10.05
CA ASN A 167 9.24 -7.74 -10.95
C ASN A 167 7.91 -8.50 -10.93
N THR A 168 7.80 -9.63 -10.21
CA THR A 168 6.60 -10.48 -10.26
C THR A 168 5.30 -9.73 -10.02
N MET A 169 5.26 -8.82 -9.04
CA MET A 169 4.03 -8.05 -8.78
C MET A 169 3.72 -7.07 -9.89
N LEU A 170 4.74 -6.41 -10.42
CA LEU A 170 4.60 -5.49 -11.55
C LEU A 170 4.18 -6.26 -12.82
N GLU A 171 4.83 -7.38 -13.14
CA GLU A 171 4.47 -8.24 -14.26
C GLU A 171 2.99 -8.66 -14.19
N TYR A 172 2.53 -9.08 -13.00
CA TYR A 172 1.14 -9.41 -12.76
C TYR A 172 0.18 -8.24 -13.02
N LEU A 173 0.53 -7.03 -12.55
CA LEU A 173 -0.31 -5.85 -12.76
C LEU A 173 -0.32 -5.42 -14.23
N LEU A 174 0.80 -5.51 -14.93
CA LEU A 174 0.85 -5.21 -16.37
C LEU A 174 0.08 -6.23 -17.19
N GLU A 175 -0.01 -7.48 -16.73
CA GLU A 175 -0.90 -8.47 -17.34
C GLU A 175 -2.38 -8.15 -17.07
N LYS A 176 -2.73 -7.67 -15.87
CA LYS A 176 -4.10 -7.25 -15.52
C LYS A 176 -4.50 -5.95 -16.25
N TYR A 177 -3.57 -5.05 -16.48
CA TYR A 177 -3.77 -3.76 -17.15
C TYR A 177 -2.88 -3.67 -18.39
N PRO A 178 -3.26 -4.37 -19.50
CA PRO A 178 -2.38 -4.54 -20.65
C PRO A 178 -2.18 -3.24 -21.47
N ASP A 179 -3.00 -2.23 -21.24
CA ASP A 179 -2.87 -0.90 -21.83
C ASP A 179 -2.02 0.06 -20.96
N ALA A 180 -1.44 -0.43 -19.86
CA ALA A 180 -0.62 0.41 -19.00
C ALA A 180 0.72 0.72 -19.66
N GLU A 181 0.94 1.99 -19.93
CA GLU A 181 2.16 2.50 -20.53
C GLU A 181 3.10 3.07 -19.49
N LYS A 182 4.40 2.80 -19.65
CA LYS A 182 5.44 3.34 -18.77
C LYS A 182 5.64 4.83 -19.05
N ILE A 183 5.54 5.63 -17.99
CA ILE A 183 5.83 7.05 -18.03
C ILE A 183 7.32 7.25 -17.72
N HIS A 184 8.04 7.88 -18.64
CA HIS A 184 9.46 8.12 -18.53
C HIS A 184 9.71 9.55 -18.03
N TYR A 185 10.36 9.66 -16.88
CA TYR A 185 10.92 10.91 -16.42
C TYR A 185 12.44 10.88 -16.55
N GLN A 186 13.02 11.93 -17.12
CA GLN A 186 14.48 12.03 -17.28
C GLN A 186 15.15 12.13 -15.91
N ASN A 187 16.28 11.45 -15.76
CA ASN A 187 17.16 11.48 -14.57
C ASN A 187 16.58 10.84 -13.31
N GLU A 188 15.58 9.96 -13.42
CA GLU A 188 15.04 9.28 -12.25
C GLU A 188 15.49 7.82 -12.21
N GLU A 189 16.06 7.44 -11.05
CA GLU A 189 16.45 6.08 -10.76
C GLU A 189 15.19 5.23 -10.55
N PHE A 190 15.27 4.00 -10.70
CA PHE A 190 14.49 2.82 -10.34
C PHE A 190 12.94 2.92 -10.17
N GLN A 191 12.37 3.98 -9.59
CA GLN A 191 10.91 4.11 -9.46
C GLN A 191 10.29 4.41 -10.82
N PHE A 192 9.24 3.68 -11.15
CA PHE A 192 8.53 3.83 -12.41
C PHE A 192 7.05 4.01 -12.18
N ILE A 193 6.44 4.90 -12.96
CA ILE A 193 5.00 5.03 -13.07
C ILE A 193 4.55 4.37 -14.36
N TYR A 194 3.47 3.61 -14.27
CA TYR A 194 2.71 3.12 -15.41
C TYR A 194 1.28 3.64 -15.30
N TYR A 195 0.68 3.97 -16.41
CA TYR A 195 -0.69 4.46 -16.44
C TYR A 195 -1.53 3.67 -17.43
N SER A 196 -2.58 3.01 -16.93
CA SER A 196 -3.64 2.41 -17.74
C SER A 196 -4.73 3.45 -17.95
N LYS A 197 -4.85 3.94 -19.17
CA LYS A 197 -5.83 4.97 -19.53
C LYS A 197 -7.25 4.41 -19.52
N ASN A 198 -7.44 3.17 -20.01
CA ASN A 198 -8.75 2.53 -20.06
C ASN A 198 -9.32 2.26 -18.67
N SER A 199 -8.48 1.81 -17.75
CA SER A 199 -8.88 1.50 -16.38
C SER A 199 -8.74 2.70 -15.41
N ARG A 200 -8.08 3.78 -15.85
CA ARG A 200 -7.75 4.95 -15.04
C ARG A 200 -6.99 4.56 -13.76
N VAL A 201 -6.01 3.68 -13.92
CA VAL A 201 -5.19 3.15 -12.82
C VAL A 201 -3.73 3.55 -13.03
N ILE A 202 -3.16 4.14 -12.00
CA ILE A 202 -1.74 4.47 -11.92
C ILE A 202 -1.06 3.36 -11.11
N ILE A 203 -0.01 2.76 -11.69
CA ILE A 203 0.80 1.73 -11.02
C ILE A 203 2.17 2.34 -10.74
N ILE A 204 2.59 2.32 -9.49
CA ILE A 204 3.88 2.83 -9.06
C ILE A 204 4.73 1.67 -8.55
N HIS A 205 5.90 1.48 -9.15
CA HIS A 205 6.87 0.51 -8.68
C HIS A 205 7.80 1.19 -7.67
N GLU A 206 7.71 0.82 -6.40
CA GLU A 206 8.35 1.50 -5.29
C GLU A 206 9.25 0.56 -4.48
N TYR A 207 10.19 1.11 -3.73
CA TYR A 207 11.01 0.36 -2.80
C TYR A 207 10.18 -0.27 -1.69
N HIS A 208 10.61 -1.46 -1.27
CA HIS A 208 10.00 -2.08 -0.09
C HIS A 208 10.24 -1.22 1.15
N PRO A 209 9.25 -1.05 2.06
CA PRO A 209 9.39 -0.21 3.25
C PRO A 209 10.59 -0.54 4.15
N SER A 210 11.01 -1.81 4.18
CA SER A 210 12.20 -2.24 4.93
C SER A 210 13.54 -1.91 4.24
N TYR A 211 13.51 -1.35 3.03
CA TYR A 211 14.74 -0.95 2.34
C TYR A 211 15.39 0.23 3.06
N THR A 212 16.67 0.13 3.38
CA THR A 212 17.36 1.13 4.23
C THR A 212 18.32 2.04 3.49
N GLU A 213 18.80 1.63 2.31
CA GLU A 213 19.73 2.43 1.52
C GLU A 213 19.06 3.69 0.97
N GLY A 214 19.73 4.83 1.11
CA GLY A 214 19.24 6.13 0.64
C GLY A 214 18.15 6.77 1.52
N GLY A 215 17.85 6.17 2.67
CA GLY A 215 16.94 6.75 3.66
C GLY A 215 15.51 6.96 3.17
N TYR A 216 14.82 7.91 3.78
CA TYR A 216 13.44 8.26 3.42
C TYR A 216 13.35 8.99 2.08
N GLU A 217 14.36 9.77 1.71
CA GLU A 217 14.40 10.51 0.45
C GLU A 217 14.19 9.60 -0.76
N ARG A 218 14.89 8.44 -0.76
CA ARG A 218 14.81 7.48 -1.85
C ARG A 218 13.44 6.83 -1.95
N LYS A 219 12.80 6.55 -0.83
CA LYS A 219 11.43 6.01 -0.77
C LYS A 219 10.35 7.04 -1.12
N TYR A 220 10.72 8.32 -1.19
CA TYR A 220 9.81 9.41 -1.48
C TYR A 220 9.83 9.85 -2.95
N ILE A 221 10.70 9.24 -3.76
CA ILE A 221 10.79 9.54 -5.20
C ILE A 221 9.47 9.23 -5.89
N GLY A 222 8.84 8.09 -5.60
CA GLY A 222 7.54 7.73 -6.17
C GLY A 222 6.44 8.74 -5.89
N VAL A 223 6.45 9.37 -4.70
CA VAL A 223 5.51 10.45 -4.35
C VAL A 223 5.74 11.68 -5.24
N ARG A 224 7.00 12.07 -5.46
CA ARG A 224 7.37 13.19 -6.33
C ARG A 224 6.98 12.94 -7.79
N GLN A 225 7.21 11.72 -8.26
CA GLN A 225 6.84 11.31 -9.62
C GLN A 225 5.31 11.33 -9.80
N LEU A 226 4.55 10.83 -8.81
CA LEU A 226 3.10 10.90 -8.85
C LEU A 226 2.60 12.34 -8.91
N ALA A 227 3.14 13.23 -8.07
CA ALA A 227 2.74 14.64 -8.07
C ALA A 227 3.00 15.31 -9.43
N ARG A 228 4.15 15.01 -10.04
CA ARG A 228 4.48 15.47 -11.40
C ARG A 228 3.50 14.92 -12.44
N PHE A 229 3.25 13.61 -12.41
CA PHE A 229 2.32 12.95 -13.32
C PHE A 229 0.91 13.56 -13.23
N LEU A 230 0.40 13.80 -12.01
CA LEU A 230 -0.92 14.39 -11.81
C LEU A 230 -1.01 15.86 -12.25
N LYS A 231 0.12 16.59 -12.25
CA LYS A 231 0.19 17.94 -12.82
C LYS A 231 0.04 17.90 -14.34
N GLU A 232 0.68 16.94 -14.98
CA GLU A 232 0.68 16.77 -16.43
C GLU A 232 -0.63 16.08 -16.94
N ASN A 233 -1.32 15.30 -16.06
CA ASN A 233 -2.51 14.51 -16.36
C ASN A 233 -3.57 14.66 -15.24
N PRO A 234 -4.18 15.83 -15.07
CA PRO A 234 -5.10 16.10 -13.96
C PRO A 234 -6.37 15.24 -13.99
N GLU A 235 -6.72 14.69 -15.17
CA GLU A 235 -7.87 13.79 -15.37
C GLU A 235 -7.59 12.33 -15.01
N ALA A 236 -6.34 11.96 -14.73
CA ALA A 236 -5.96 10.56 -14.48
C ALA A 236 -6.61 9.99 -13.21
N ILE A 237 -6.88 10.84 -12.24
CA ILE A 237 -7.65 10.53 -11.03
C ILE A 237 -8.81 11.52 -10.93
N GLY A 238 -9.94 11.15 -11.41
CA GLY A 238 -11.17 11.95 -11.38
C GLY A 238 -12.32 11.19 -10.78
#